data_86e9429af444b816a9efef81ba193c53
#
_entry.id   86e9429af444b816a9efef81ba193c53
#
_cell.length_a   1.000
_cell.length_b   1.000
_cell.length_c   1.000
_cell.angle_alpha   90.00
_cell.angle_beta   90.00
_cell.angle_gamma   90.00
#
_symmetry.space_group_name_H-M   'P 1'
#
loop_
_entity.id
_entity.type
_entity.pdbx_description
1 polymer ?
#
loop_
_entity_poly.entity_id
_entity_poly.type
_entity_poly.pdbx_seq_one_letter_code
_entity_poly.pdbx_strand_id
1 'polypeptide(L)'
;MSIIVGIVSEFKKFDADLKNPNWSVSSISSNNELIVSLWGHKPLIFKHPTERKQVYRDRIDRWTGNGRNEFKKNLAFALKEKLKIRPIIAMLDKSSDFQNILDGKDGSQYPKKFNAKTNWIGELTICDGIQFEIVFQFKKFIA
;
A
#
# COMPACT_ATOMS: atom_id res chain seq x y z
N MET A 1 -20.29 12.04 6.26
CA MET A 1 -19.62 11.37 5.14
C MET A 1 -18.51 10.49 5.67
N SER A 2 -18.47 9.26 5.27
CA SER A 2 -17.51 8.29 5.79
C SER A 2 -16.19 8.34 5.01
N ILE A 3 -15.06 8.43 5.71
CA ILE A 3 -13.72 8.31 5.13
C ILE A 3 -13.53 6.94 4.47
N ILE A 4 -14.27 5.94 4.92
CA ILE A 4 -14.24 4.56 4.44
C ILE A 4 -14.57 4.48 2.95
N VAL A 5 -15.42 5.37 2.44
CA VAL A 5 -15.83 5.41 1.04
C VAL A 5 -14.63 5.64 0.12
N GLY A 6 -13.69 6.49 0.53
CA GLY A 6 -12.51 6.78 -0.27
C GLY A 6 -11.61 5.56 -0.50
N ILE A 7 -11.33 4.80 0.55
CA ILE A 7 -10.47 3.61 0.43
C ILE A 7 -11.17 2.49 -0.36
N VAL A 8 -12.47 2.29 -0.10
CA VAL A 8 -13.25 1.25 -0.80
C VAL A 8 -13.27 1.51 -2.30
N SER A 9 -13.56 2.75 -2.71
CA SER A 9 -13.64 3.10 -4.14
C SER A 9 -12.28 2.97 -4.83
N GLU A 10 -11.17 3.25 -4.14
CA GLU A 10 -9.84 3.10 -4.72
C GLU A 10 -9.46 1.63 -4.91
N PHE A 11 -9.82 0.75 -3.98
CA PHE A 11 -9.64 -0.70 -4.16
C PHE A 11 -10.49 -1.23 -5.32
N LYS A 12 -11.70 -0.72 -5.50
CA LYS A 12 -12.58 -1.13 -6.61
C LYS A 12 -11.98 -0.84 -7.98
N LYS A 13 -11.13 0.17 -8.11
CA LYS A 13 -10.44 0.46 -9.37
C LYS A 13 -9.55 -0.68 -9.82
N PHE A 14 -9.15 -1.56 -8.89
CA PHE A 14 -8.35 -2.76 -9.18
C PHE A 14 -9.18 -4.05 -9.11
N ASP A 15 -10.49 -3.97 -9.07
CA ASP A 15 -11.38 -5.12 -8.86
C ASP A 15 -11.07 -5.88 -7.57
N ALA A 16 -10.81 -5.14 -6.51
CA ALA A 16 -10.52 -5.68 -5.21
C ALA A 16 -11.55 -5.23 -4.18
N ASP A 17 -11.91 -6.14 -3.28
CA ASP A 17 -12.85 -5.89 -2.19
C ASP A 17 -12.10 -6.00 -0.87
N LEU A 18 -12.29 -5.01 0.00
CA LEU A 18 -11.74 -5.06 1.36
C LEU A 18 -12.57 -6.01 2.21
N LYS A 19 -11.91 -6.89 2.95
CA LYS A 19 -12.58 -7.78 3.90
C LYS A 19 -13.33 -7.00 4.96
N ASN A 20 -12.71 -5.94 5.48
CA ASN A 20 -13.35 -5.03 6.42
C ASN A 20 -12.86 -3.60 6.16
N PRO A 21 -13.73 -2.69 5.65
CA PRO A 21 -13.32 -1.31 5.33
C PRO A 21 -12.78 -0.51 6.50
N ASN A 22 -13.07 -0.92 7.75
CA ASN A 22 -12.62 -0.19 8.92
C ASN A 22 -11.14 -0.44 9.24
N TRP A 23 -10.59 -1.60 8.84
CA TRP A 23 -9.20 -1.92 9.19
C TRP A 23 -8.38 -2.56 8.07
N SER A 24 -9.00 -3.06 6.99
CA SER A 24 -8.25 -3.68 5.90
C SER A 24 -7.40 -2.66 5.15
N VAL A 25 -6.15 -3.03 4.83
CA VAL A 25 -5.23 -2.22 4.04
C VAL A 25 -4.68 -2.98 2.84
N SER A 26 -5.15 -4.21 2.63
CA SER A 26 -4.71 -5.05 1.51
C SER A 26 -5.82 -5.99 1.10
N SER A 27 -5.79 -6.41 -0.17
CA SER A 27 -6.76 -7.35 -0.73
C SER A 27 -6.18 -8.00 -1.97
N ILE A 28 -6.58 -9.25 -2.23
CA ILE A 28 -6.26 -9.92 -3.49
C ILE A 28 -7.39 -9.62 -4.48
N SER A 29 -7.04 -9.07 -5.63
CA SER A 29 -8.04 -8.72 -6.65
C SER A 29 -8.54 -9.94 -7.40
N SER A 30 -9.61 -9.77 -8.17
CA SER A 30 -10.13 -10.81 -9.06
C SER A 30 -9.12 -11.23 -10.13
N ASN A 31 -8.12 -10.38 -10.40
CA ASN A 31 -7.05 -10.65 -11.36
C ASN A 31 -5.80 -11.28 -10.71
N ASN A 32 -5.90 -11.73 -9.46
CA ASN A 32 -4.79 -12.31 -8.70
C ASN A 32 -3.60 -11.36 -8.56
N GLU A 33 -3.89 -10.10 -8.30
CA GLU A 33 -2.87 -9.12 -7.92
C GLU A 33 -3.07 -8.75 -6.45
N LEU A 34 -2.02 -8.42 -5.74
CA LEU A 34 -2.12 -7.92 -4.39
C LEU A 34 -2.26 -6.39 -4.43
N ILE A 35 -3.37 -5.89 -3.93
CA ILE A 35 -3.64 -4.47 -3.83
C ILE A 35 -3.34 -4.04 -2.39
N VAL A 36 -2.53 -3.01 -2.23
CA VAL A 36 -2.07 -2.55 -0.91
C VAL A 36 -2.22 -1.06 -0.76
N SER A 37 -2.65 -0.62 0.42
CA SER A 37 -2.63 0.79 0.79
C SER A 37 -1.31 1.08 1.51
N LEU A 38 -0.51 1.99 0.94
CA LEU A 38 0.82 2.33 1.44
C LEU A 38 0.92 3.82 1.72
N TRP A 39 1.72 4.18 2.73
CA TRP A 39 2.00 5.58 3.03
C TRP A 39 2.92 6.16 1.96
N GLY A 40 2.52 7.29 1.36
CA GLY A 40 3.25 7.91 0.25
C GLY A 40 4.31 8.91 0.64
N HIS A 41 4.75 8.93 1.89
CA HIS A 41 5.69 9.91 2.39
C HIS A 41 7.14 9.42 2.32
N LYS A 42 8.08 10.34 2.08
CA LYS A 42 9.50 10.07 2.25
C LYS A 42 9.81 9.90 3.75
N PRO A 43 10.69 8.98 4.14
CA PRO A 43 11.58 8.17 3.30
C PRO A 43 11.00 6.81 2.89
N LEU A 44 9.73 6.56 3.10
CA LEU A 44 9.13 5.23 2.82
C LEU A 44 9.07 4.94 1.33
N ILE A 45 8.78 5.96 0.50
CA ILE A 45 8.75 5.81 -0.95
C ILE A 45 9.74 6.80 -1.59
N PHE A 46 10.56 6.30 -2.52
CA PHE A 46 11.56 7.14 -3.18
C PHE A 46 11.83 6.67 -4.61
N LYS A 47 12.27 7.61 -5.46
CA LYS A 47 12.64 7.35 -6.83
C LYS A 47 13.99 6.66 -6.92
N HIS A 48 14.10 5.64 -7.76
CA HIS A 48 15.39 5.06 -8.08
C HIS A 48 16.19 6.06 -8.94
N PRO A 49 17.46 6.36 -8.60
CA PRO A 49 18.20 7.44 -9.25
C PRO A 49 18.48 7.23 -10.75
N THR A 50 18.60 6.00 -11.21
CA THR A 50 18.99 5.69 -12.59
C THR A 50 17.90 5.01 -13.41
N GLU A 51 16.75 4.67 -12.80
CA GLU A 51 15.68 3.94 -13.44
C GLU A 51 14.33 4.62 -13.17
N ARG A 52 13.34 4.38 -14.06
CA ARG A 52 11.98 4.89 -13.85
C ARG A 52 11.21 3.99 -12.89
N LYS A 53 11.69 3.90 -11.67
CA LYS A 53 11.13 3.05 -10.63
C LYS A 53 10.89 3.84 -9.37
N GLN A 54 9.87 3.44 -8.62
CA GLN A 54 9.66 3.89 -7.25
C GLN A 54 9.93 2.69 -6.34
N VAL A 55 10.72 2.90 -5.32
CA VAL A 55 11.01 1.85 -4.33
C VAL A 55 10.31 2.20 -3.03
N TYR A 56 9.51 1.27 -2.53
CA TYR A 56 8.83 1.41 -1.25
C TYR A 56 9.44 0.43 -0.26
N ARG A 57 9.91 0.95 0.88
CA ARG A 57 10.43 0.13 1.97
C ARG A 57 9.76 0.51 3.26
N ASP A 58 9.29 -0.47 3.99
CA ASP A 58 8.64 -0.23 5.27
C ASP A 58 8.69 -1.48 6.15
N ARG A 59 8.14 -1.34 7.35
CA ARG A 59 7.99 -2.44 8.30
C ARG A 59 6.51 -2.84 8.35
N ILE A 60 6.28 -4.14 8.49
CA ILE A 60 4.90 -4.67 8.58
C ILE A 60 4.21 -4.15 9.84
N ASP A 61 4.96 -3.92 10.91
CA ASP A 61 4.44 -3.40 12.18
C ASP A 61 4.09 -1.91 12.15
N ARG A 62 4.22 -1.25 10.99
CA ARG A 62 3.66 0.09 10.77
C ARG A 62 2.14 0.06 10.86
N TRP A 63 1.54 -1.05 10.48
CA TRP A 63 0.12 -1.29 10.64
C TRP A 63 -0.14 -2.04 11.93
N THR A 64 -1.37 -1.98 12.46
CA THR A 64 -1.72 -2.57 13.75
C THR A 64 -2.93 -3.47 13.66
N GLY A 65 -3.11 -4.36 14.64
CA GLY A 65 -4.29 -5.18 14.81
C GLY A 65 -4.59 -6.10 13.64
N ASN A 66 -5.87 -6.21 13.30
CA ASN A 66 -6.36 -7.08 12.23
C ASN A 66 -5.83 -6.68 10.86
N GLY A 67 -5.66 -5.39 10.62
CA GLY A 67 -5.11 -4.88 9.36
C GLY A 67 -3.68 -5.35 9.15
N ARG A 68 -2.86 -5.33 10.20
CA ARG A 68 -1.49 -5.84 10.14
C ARG A 68 -1.47 -7.34 9.89
N ASN A 69 -2.31 -8.09 10.58
CA ASN A 69 -2.35 -9.55 10.46
C ASN A 69 -2.75 -9.97 9.05
N GLU A 70 -3.77 -9.33 8.49
CA GLU A 70 -4.20 -9.57 7.11
C GLU A 70 -3.12 -9.17 6.11
N PHE A 71 -2.50 -8.02 6.30
CA PHE A 71 -1.44 -7.52 5.42
C PHE A 71 -0.25 -8.46 5.40
N LYS A 72 0.20 -8.91 6.57
CA LYS A 72 1.31 -9.85 6.70
C LYS A 72 1.00 -11.17 5.95
N LYS A 73 -0.21 -11.69 6.12
CA LYS A 73 -0.65 -12.91 5.45
C LYS A 73 -0.69 -12.72 3.94
N ASN A 74 -1.23 -11.59 3.48
CA ASN A 74 -1.33 -11.30 2.05
C ASN A 74 0.03 -11.08 1.40
N LEU A 75 0.98 -10.45 2.11
CA LEU A 75 2.36 -10.32 1.62
C LEU A 75 3.04 -11.67 1.47
N ALA A 76 2.89 -12.56 2.46
CA ALA A 76 3.47 -13.89 2.40
C ALA A 76 2.90 -14.69 1.23
N PHE A 77 1.59 -14.58 0.99
CA PHE A 77 0.93 -15.24 -0.14
C PHE A 77 1.44 -14.67 -1.47
N ALA A 78 1.55 -13.35 -1.57
CA ALA A 78 2.05 -12.70 -2.79
C ALA A 78 3.49 -13.11 -3.10
N LEU A 79 4.33 -13.24 -2.07
CA LEU A 79 5.70 -13.69 -2.24
C LEU A 79 5.74 -15.13 -2.77
N LYS A 80 4.97 -16.01 -2.17
CA LYS A 80 4.89 -17.43 -2.54
C LYS A 80 4.39 -17.61 -3.97
N GLU A 81 3.31 -16.91 -4.33
CA GLU A 81 2.65 -17.04 -5.63
C GLU A 81 3.19 -16.07 -6.68
N LYS A 82 4.17 -15.24 -6.31
CA LYS A 82 4.78 -14.23 -7.21
C LYS A 82 3.75 -13.29 -7.82
N LEU A 83 2.81 -12.82 -6.98
CA LEU A 83 1.78 -11.90 -7.44
C LEU A 83 2.36 -10.52 -7.70
N LYS A 84 1.82 -9.85 -8.71
CA LYS A 84 2.11 -8.43 -8.91
C LYS A 84 1.43 -7.60 -7.82
N ILE A 85 2.03 -6.48 -7.48
CA ILE A 85 1.55 -5.57 -6.45
C ILE A 85 1.01 -4.31 -7.11
N ARG A 86 -0.19 -3.88 -6.71
CA ARG A 86 -0.79 -2.63 -7.20
C ARG A 86 -1.05 -1.71 -6.00
N PRO A 87 -0.57 -0.47 -6.01
CA PRO A 87 -0.63 0.37 -4.82
C PRO A 87 -1.77 1.38 -4.83
N ILE A 88 -2.29 1.62 -3.65
CA ILE A 88 -3.10 2.79 -3.33
C ILE A 88 -2.26 3.62 -2.37
N ILE A 89 -1.90 4.83 -2.76
CA ILE A 89 -1.03 5.68 -1.96
C ILE A 89 -1.89 6.53 -1.03
N ALA A 90 -1.63 6.40 0.28
CA ALA A 90 -2.27 7.20 1.31
C ALA A 90 -1.40 8.39 1.66
N MET A 91 -1.94 9.60 1.54
CA MET A 91 -1.27 10.84 1.90
C MET A 91 -2.03 11.54 3.00
N LEU A 92 -1.34 11.89 4.07
CA LEU A 92 -1.92 12.64 5.18
C LEU A 92 -2.30 14.04 4.73
N ASP A 93 -3.46 14.54 5.19
CA ASP A 93 -3.88 15.92 4.91
C ASP A 93 -2.91 16.92 5.55
N LYS A 94 -2.37 16.56 6.72
CA LYS A 94 -1.34 17.34 7.40
C LYS A 94 -0.04 16.58 7.39
N SER A 95 0.96 17.06 6.67
CA SER A 95 2.27 16.41 6.59
C SER A 95 2.95 16.28 7.96
N SER A 96 2.64 17.19 8.89
CA SER A 96 3.16 17.13 10.27
C SER A 96 2.69 15.87 11.02
N ASP A 97 1.56 15.27 10.64
CA ASP A 97 1.08 14.04 11.27
C ASP A 97 1.93 12.83 10.94
N PHE A 98 2.76 12.92 9.90
CA PHE A 98 3.59 11.79 9.47
C PHE A 98 4.58 11.35 10.55
N GLN A 99 5.11 12.30 11.33
CA GLN A 99 6.01 11.94 12.43
C GLN A 99 5.30 11.03 13.44
N ASN A 100 4.00 11.26 13.68
CA ASN A 100 3.23 10.39 14.56
C ASN A 100 3.13 8.96 14.02
N ILE A 101 3.00 8.81 12.70
CA ILE A 101 3.00 7.49 12.07
C ILE A 101 4.35 6.81 12.25
N LEU A 102 5.45 7.54 12.06
CA LEU A 102 6.80 7.00 12.28
C LEU A 102 7.02 6.60 13.73
N ASP A 103 6.41 7.32 14.67
CA ASP A 103 6.50 7.05 16.11
C ASP A 103 5.60 5.90 16.57
N GLY A 104 4.89 5.26 15.65
CA GLY A 104 4.05 4.09 15.96
C GLY A 104 2.62 4.41 16.34
N LYS A 105 2.15 5.63 16.15
CA LYS A 105 0.75 5.98 16.40
C LYS A 105 -0.15 5.34 15.34
N ASP A 106 -1.40 5.06 15.73
CA ASP A 106 -2.40 4.50 14.84
C ASP A 106 -2.75 5.51 13.74
N GLY A 107 -2.42 5.18 12.48
CA GLY A 107 -2.65 6.06 11.34
C GLY A 107 -4.11 6.23 10.98
N SER A 108 -5.01 5.35 11.44
CA SER A 108 -6.43 5.41 11.08
C SER A 108 -7.12 6.67 11.61
N GLN A 109 -6.60 7.28 12.66
CA GLN A 109 -7.19 8.46 13.29
C GLN A 109 -6.81 9.80 12.63
N TYR A 110 -5.87 9.78 11.67
CA TYR A 110 -5.43 11.00 11.01
C TYR A 110 -6.10 11.18 9.65
N PRO A 111 -6.56 12.39 9.31
CA PRO A 111 -7.16 12.67 7.99
C PRO A 111 -6.17 12.40 6.87
N LYS A 112 -6.65 11.73 5.83
CA LYS A 112 -5.80 11.35 4.70
C LYS A 112 -6.64 11.18 3.43
N LYS A 113 -5.96 11.19 2.29
CA LYS A 113 -6.54 10.90 0.99
C LYS A 113 -5.90 9.65 0.41
N PHE A 114 -6.66 8.90 -0.34
CA PHE A 114 -6.22 7.68 -1.01
C PHE A 114 -6.21 7.89 -2.50
N ASN A 115 -5.16 7.42 -3.17
CA ASN A 115 -5.03 7.56 -4.62
C ASN A 115 -4.48 6.25 -5.21
N ALA A 116 -5.32 5.57 -5.97
CA ALA A 116 -4.92 4.35 -6.67
C ALA A 116 -3.99 4.72 -7.82
N LYS A 117 -2.78 4.17 -7.81
CA LYS A 117 -1.79 4.37 -8.88
C LYS A 117 -1.98 3.28 -9.92
N THR A 118 -2.99 3.44 -10.78
CA THR A 118 -3.42 2.42 -11.73
C THR A 118 -2.38 2.08 -12.79
N ASN A 119 -1.39 2.95 -13.00
CA ASN A 119 -0.29 2.73 -13.94
C ASN A 119 0.99 2.17 -13.29
N TRP A 120 0.97 1.90 -11.98
CA TRP A 120 2.12 1.31 -11.28
C TRP A 120 1.93 -0.18 -11.13
N ILE A 121 2.97 -0.94 -11.44
CA ILE A 121 3.01 -2.39 -11.20
C ILE A 121 4.27 -2.68 -10.40
N GLY A 122 4.10 -3.37 -9.28
CA GLY A 122 5.18 -3.67 -8.36
C GLY A 122 5.50 -5.14 -8.26
N GLU A 123 6.73 -5.41 -7.79
CA GLU A 123 7.17 -6.72 -7.39
C GLU A 123 7.70 -6.67 -5.97
N LEU A 124 7.33 -7.66 -5.18
CA LEU A 124 7.80 -7.79 -3.80
C LEU A 124 9.22 -8.36 -3.86
N THR A 125 10.20 -7.56 -3.47
CA THR A 125 11.63 -7.92 -3.55
C THR A 125 12.21 -8.38 -2.23
N ILE A 126 11.66 -7.89 -1.11
CA ILE A 126 12.05 -8.29 0.24
C ILE A 126 10.78 -8.50 1.07
N CYS A 127 10.71 -9.62 1.77
CA CYS A 127 9.64 -9.85 2.74
C CYS A 127 10.12 -10.93 3.72
N ASP A 128 10.59 -10.50 4.89
CA ASP A 128 11.15 -11.40 5.89
C ASP A 128 10.26 -11.57 7.12
N GLY A 129 9.00 -11.09 7.05
CA GLY A 129 8.06 -11.13 8.16
C GLY A 129 8.11 -9.90 9.06
N ILE A 130 9.14 -9.06 8.93
CA ILE A 130 9.33 -7.83 9.69
C ILE A 130 9.37 -6.63 8.74
N GLN A 131 10.21 -6.70 7.71
CA GLN A 131 10.40 -5.66 6.73
C GLN A 131 9.95 -6.14 5.35
N PHE A 132 9.57 -5.20 4.49
CA PHE A 132 9.25 -5.50 3.11
C PHE A 132 9.71 -4.39 2.19
N GLU A 133 9.99 -4.78 0.93
CA GLU A 133 10.33 -3.84 -0.13
C GLU A 133 9.52 -4.19 -1.37
N ILE A 134 8.97 -3.19 -2.00
CA ILE A 134 8.26 -3.33 -3.27
C ILE A 134 8.90 -2.36 -4.25
N VAL A 135 9.24 -2.86 -5.44
CA VAL A 135 9.75 -2.03 -6.53
C VAL A 135 8.66 -1.85 -7.56
N PHE A 136 8.22 -0.62 -7.76
CA PHE A 136 7.17 -0.27 -8.70
C PHE A 136 7.76 0.27 -9.99
N GLN A 137 7.23 -0.21 -11.11
CA GLN A 137 7.49 0.34 -12.44
C GLN A 137 6.23 1.03 -12.95
N PHE A 138 6.41 2.12 -13.70
CA PHE A 138 5.29 2.81 -14.31
C PHE A 138 5.00 2.19 -15.67
N LYS A 139 3.75 1.80 -15.92
CA LYS A 139 3.32 1.48 -17.27
C LYS A 139 3.37 2.75 -18.11
N LYS A 140 4.11 2.69 -19.21
CA LYS A 140 4.04 3.76 -20.20
C LYS A 140 2.68 3.70 -20.87
N PHE A 141 1.94 4.80 -20.81
CA PHE A 141 0.82 4.95 -21.72
C PHE A 141 1.40 5.16 -23.11
N ILE A 142 1.07 4.26 -23.99
CA ILE A 142 1.31 4.49 -25.42
C ILE A 142 0.20 5.43 -25.83
N ALA A 143 0.56 6.68 -26.07
CA ALA A 143 -0.36 7.63 -26.62
C ALA A 143 -0.72 7.24 -28.07
#